data_ebff822e2fda34fdd63a7b8c700a04ae
#
_entry.id   ebff822e2fda34fdd63a7b8c700a04ae
#
_cell.length_a   1.000
_cell.length_b   1.000
_cell.length_c   1.000
_cell.angle_alpha   90.00
_cell.angle_beta   90.00
_cell.angle_gamma   90.00
#
_symmetry.space_group_name_H-M   'P 1'
#
loop_
_entity.id
_entity.type
_entity.pdbx_description
1 polymer ?
#
loop_
_entity_poly.entity_id
_entity_poly.type
_entity_poly.pdbx_seq_one_letter_code
_entity_poly.pdbx_strand_id
1 'polypeptide(L)'
;MSLSEGTTENPFIKNDETAKKLKSENKILKLQEDEYQLEMSLYDNNSIEFKVSLNSPMATCYFIENYNFETIKKISFLFHNKYKDSEGVFQYYKKKIFAGKEINLELSPDKNIMSLKYQKIVDEETIDVELKLKKKISNKDDIVQALMTEVEQLKKKINITKKKLMN
;
A
#
# COMPACT_ATOMS: atom_id res chain seq x y z
N MET A 1 -40.84 -12.29 -2.15
CA MET A 1 -40.33 -12.07 -2.40
C MET A 1 -39.22 -12.23 -2.23
N SER A 2 -39.26 -12.52 -2.45
CA SER A 2 -38.37 -12.57 -2.23
C SER A 2 -37.44 -12.27 -2.49
N LEU A 3 -37.28 -11.96 -3.04
CA LEU A 3 -36.33 -11.58 -3.30
C LEU A 3 -35.43 -11.14 -2.81
N SER A 4 -35.65 -11.00 -2.65
CA SER A 4 -34.96 -10.33 -2.26
C SER A 4 -34.01 -10.71 -1.77
N GLU A 5 -34.07 -11.20 -1.82
CA GLU A 5 -33.31 -11.58 -1.43
C GLU A 5 -32.15 -11.56 -1.76
N GLY A 6 -32.13 -11.78 -2.54
CA GLY A 6 -30.88 -11.87 -2.86
C GLY A 6 -30.09 -10.88 -2.44
N THR A 7 -30.56 -10.12 -2.48
CA THR A 7 -29.99 -9.15 -2.20
C THR A 7 -29.18 -9.12 -1.21
N THR A 8 -29.58 -9.43 -0.68
CA THR A 8 -29.04 -9.30 0.29
C THR A 8 -27.76 -9.66 0.38
N GLU A 9 -27.54 -10.34 -0.36
CA GLU A 9 -26.45 -10.75 -0.15
C GLU A 9 -25.44 -10.06 -0.38
N ASN A 10 -24.62 -9.82 0.05
CA ASN A 10 -23.32 -9.38 -0.25
C ASN A 10 -23.19 -8.02 -0.79
N PRO A 11 -23.81 -7.04 -0.23
CA PRO A 11 -23.55 -5.68 -0.62
C PRO A 11 -22.09 -5.31 -0.36
N PHE A 12 -21.46 -5.85 0.66
CA PHE A 12 -20.07 -5.53 0.96
C PHE A 12 -19.11 -6.11 -0.07
N ILE A 13 -19.27 -7.36 -0.43
CA ILE A 13 -18.41 -7.99 -1.42
C ILE A 13 -18.60 -7.31 -2.76
N LYS A 14 -19.83 -6.96 -3.08
CA LYS A 14 -20.13 -6.29 -4.32
C LYS A 14 -19.45 -4.94 -4.42
N ASN A 15 -19.43 -4.17 -3.32
CA ASN A 15 -18.78 -2.87 -3.31
C ASN A 15 -17.28 -2.99 -3.50
N ASP A 16 -16.67 -3.97 -2.85
CA ASP A 16 -15.23 -4.15 -2.97
C ASP A 16 -14.82 -4.58 -4.36
N GLU A 17 -15.67 -5.40 -5.01
CA GLU A 17 -15.36 -5.89 -6.34
C GLU A 17 -15.58 -4.85 -7.43
N THR A 18 -16.41 -3.83 -7.18
CA THR A 18 -16.71 -2.85 -8.20
C THR A 18 -15.79 -1.65 -8.22
N ALA A 19 -15.01 -1.45 -7.15
CA ALA A 19 -14.09 -0.32 -7.11
C ALA A 19 -12.93 -0.56 -8.06
N LYS A 20 -12.68 0.41 -8.94
CA LYS A 20 -11.61 0.32 -9.94
C LYS A 20 -10.47 1.25 -9.59
N LYS A 21 -9.26 0.75 -9.74
CA LYS A 21 -8.06 1.53 -9.53
C LYS A 21 -7.90 2.51 -10.70
N LEU A 22 -7.85 3.79 -10.39
CA LEU A 22 -7.69 4.83 -11.40
C LEU A 22 -6.24 5.24 -11.59
N LYS A 23 -5.49 5.35 -10.51
CA LYS A 23 -4.09 5.78 -10.53
C LYS A 23 -3.30 5.07 -9.45
N SER A 24 -2.00 4.96 -9.63
CA SER A 24 -1.14 4.33 -8.65
C SER A 24 0.25 4.94 -8.71
N GLU A 25 0.89 5.10 -7.55
CA GLU A 25 2.27 5.55 -7.41
C GLU A 25 3.02 4.60 -6.52
N ASN A 26 4.30 4.36 -6.82
CA ASN A 26 5.13 3.42 -6.08
C ASN A 26 6.43 4.09 -5.64
N LYS A 27 6.92 3.69 -4.49
CA LYS A 27 8.20 4.18 -3.97
C LYS A 27 8.84 3.11 -3.09
N ILE A 28 10.16 3.01 -3.15
CA ILE A 28 10.91 2.13 -2.25
C ILE A 28 11.35 2.95 -1.04
N LEU A 29 11.05 2.43 0.14
CA LEU A 29 11.42 3.05 1.41
C LEU A 29 12.22 2.05 2.23
N LYS A 30 13.15 2.57 3.02
CA LYS A 30 13.95 1.70 3.89
C LYS A 30 13.48 1.82 5.33
N LEU A 31 13.46 0.68 6.02
CA LEU A 31 13.25 0.63 7.46
C LEU A 31 14.33 -0.31 7.99
N GLN A 32 15.31 0.27 8.72
CA GLN A 32 16.50 -0.42 9.14
C GLN A 32 17.26 -0.95 7.93
N GLU A 33 17.46 -2.25 7.81
CA GLU A 33 18.19 -2.83 6.67
C GLU A 33 17.28 -3.34 5.57
N ASP A 34 15.97 -3.33 5.81
CA ASP A 34 15.01 -3.86 4.86
C ASP A 34 14.46 -2.77 3.94
N GLU A 35 14.19 -3.16 2.70
CA GLU A 35 13.52 -2.30 1.75
C GLU A 35 12.07 -2.71 1.63
N TYR A 36 11.18 -1.72 1.64
CA TYR A 36 9.76 -1.92 1.48
C TYR A 36 9.26 -1.14 0.28
N GLN A 37 8.28 -1.69 -0.40
CA GLN A 37 7.61 -0.99 -1.48
C GLN A 37 6.33 -0.38 -0.95
N LEU A 38 6.22 0.93 -1.09
CA LEU A 38 4.98 1.63 -0.78
C LEU A 38 4.22 1.86 -2.08
N GLU A 39 2.97 1.44 -2.09
CA GLU A 39 2.08 1.69 -3.22
C GLU A 39 0.89 2.51 -2.72
N MET A 40 0.60 3.61 -3.40
CA MET A 40 -0.59 4.42 -3.13
C MET A 40 -1.49 4.35 -4.35
N SER A 41 -2.74 4.00 -4.16
CA SER A 41 -3.68 3.82 -5.27
C SER A 41 -4.96 4.62 -5.03
N LEU A 42 -5.43 5.28 -6.10
CA LEU A 42 -6.70 6.00 -6.07
C LEU A 42 -7.75 5.14 -6.75
N TYR A 43 -8.88 4.98 -6.10
CA TYR A 43 -10.00 4.19 -6.63
C TYR A 43 -11.18 5.08 -7.01
N ASP A 44 -12.02 4.58 -7.91
CA ASP A 44 -13.17 5.33 -8.42
C ASP A 44 -14.30 5.51 -7.40
N ASN A 45 -14.21 4.84 -6.25
CA ASN A 45 -15.16 5.03 -5.15
C ASN A 45 -14.71 6.12 -4.17
N ASN A 46 -13.88 7.03 -4.60
CA ASN A 46 -13.39 8.17 -3.81
C ASN A 46 -12.61 7.70 -2.57
N SER A 47 -11.74 6.74 -2.75
CA SER A 47 -10.88 6.25 -1.68
C SER A 47 -9.43 6.15 -2.14
N ILE A 48 -8.51 6.16 -1.17
CA ILE A 48 -7.09 5.99 -1.40
C ILE A 48 -6.62 4.81 -0.57
N GLU A 49 -5.90 3.91 -1.22
CA GLU A 49 -5.33 2.75 -0.54
C GLU A 49 -3.82 2.91 -0.44
N PHE A 50 -3.28 2.64 0.74
CA PHE A 50 -1.85 2.57 0.94
C PHE A 50 -1.49 1.12 1.25
N LYS A 51 -0.49 0.62 0.56
CA LYS A 51 0.00 -0.75 0.76
C LYS A 51 1.50 -0.73 0.89
N VAL A 52 2.02 -1.36 1.93
CA VAL A 52 3.46 -1.49 2.16
C VAL A 52 3.80 -2.97 2.22
N SER A 53 4.72 -3.40 1.40
CA SER A 53 5.15 -4.79 1.39
C SER A 53 6.66 -4.85 1.36
N LEU A 54 7.23 -5.91 1.94
CA LEU A 54 8.67 -6.13 1.87
C LEU A 54 9.04 -6.28 0.39
N ASN A 55 10.10 -5.60 -0.03
CA ASN A 55 10.51 -5.63 -1.43
C ASN A 55 11.25 -6.95 -1.72
N SER A 56 10.49 -8.02 -1.72
CA SER A 56 10.98 -9.36 -1.93
C SER A 56 9.86 -10.23 -2.49
N PRO A 57 10.14 -11.09 -3.47
CA PRO A 57 9.11 -12.02 -3.98
C PRO A 57 8.69 -13.07 -2.94
N MET A 58 9.49 -13.20 -1.86
CA MET A 58 9.21 -14.15 -0.79
C MET A 58 8.38 -13.57 0.34
N ALA A 59 7.90 -12.33 0.18
CA ALA A 59 7.12 -11.70 1.24
C ALA A 59 5.82 -12.46 1.50
N THR A 60 5.58 -12.81 2.77
CA THR A 60 4.41 -13.58 3.18
C THR A 60 3.29 -12.72 3.73
N CYS A 61 3.53 -11.43 3.91
CA CYS A 61 2.52 -10.51 4.41
C CYS A 61 2.75 -9.11 3.85
N TYR A 62 1.76 -8.28 4.02
CA TYR A 62 1.84 -6.89 3.64
C TYR A 62 0.97 -6.08 4.60
N PHE A 63 1.11 -4.76 4.56
CA PHE A 63 0.35 -3.84 5.39
C PHE A 63 -0.50 -2.98 4.47
N ILE A 64 -1.78 -2.83 4.79
CA ILE A 64 -2.70 -2.16 3.90
C ILE A 64 -3.79 -1.44 4.67
N GLU A 65 -4.24 -0.32 4.15
CA GLU A 65 -5.42 0.36 4.61
C GLU A 65 -6.02 1.16 3.46
N ASN A 66 -7.34 1.11 3.36
CA ASN A 66 -8.08 1.90 2.38
C ASN A 66 -8.81 3.00 3.15
N TYR A 67 -8.54 4.24 2.78
CA TYR A 67 -9.14 5.41 3.44
C TYR A 67 -10.13 6.04 2.49
N ASN A 68 -11.40 6.13 2.88
CA ASN A 68 -12.33 6.95 2.12
C ASN A 68 -12.04 8.42 2.40
N PHE A 69 -12.62 9.30 1.60
CA PHE A 69 -12.32 10.72 1.68
C PHE A 69 -12.64 11.30 3.06
N GLU A 70 -13.76 10.89 3.65
CA GLU A 70 -14.16 11.40 4.97
C GLU A 70 -13.17 10.99 6.07
N THR A 71 -12.67 9.78 6.00
CA THR A 71 -11.72 9.29 6.99
C THR A 71 -10.36 9.98 6.85
N ILE A 72 -9.87 10.12 5.62
CA ILE A 72 -8.55 10.72 5.43
C ILE A 72 -8.55 12.21 5.78
N LYS A 73 -9.68 12.88 5.59
CA LYS A 73 -9.82 14.27 6.05
C LYS A 73 -9.66 14.38 7.57
N LYS A 74 -10.17 13.39 8.30
CA LYS A 74 -10.10 13.40 9.76
C LYS A 74 -8.72 13.11 10.29
N ILE A 75 -7.98 12.23 9.61
CA ILE A 75 -6.62 11.89 10.01
C ILE A 75 -5.72 13.11 9.94
N SER A 76 -5.93 13.91 8.91
CA SER A 76 -5.19 15.16 8.78
C SER A 76 -6.20 16.27 8.54
N PHE A 77 -6.66 16.88 9.62
CA PHE A 77 -7.60 17.99 9.52
C PHE A 77 -7.08 19.12 8.62
N LEU A 78 -5.84 19.01 8.18
CA LEU A 78 -5.23 19.95 7.27
C LEU A 78 -5.82 19.88 5.87
N PHE A 79 -6.51 18.80 5.55
CA PHE A 79 -7.20 18.68 4.28
C PHE A 79 -8.61 19.27 4.36
N HIS A 80 -9.00 19.72 5.55
CA HIS A 80 -10.31 20.28 5.73
C HIS A 80 -10.48 21.51 4.85
N ASN A 81 -11.50 21.52 4.04
CA ASN A 81 -11.84 22.60 3.11
C ASN A 81 -10.84 22.85 1.99
N LYS A 82 -9.72 22.17 1.95
CA LYS A 82 -8.73 22.40 0.90
C LYS A 82 -8.94 21.51 -0.32
N TYR A 83 -9.34 20.27 -0.08
CA TYR A 83 -9.59 19.31 -1.15
C TYR A 83 -11.04 18.87 -1.12
N LYS A 84 -11.60 18.64 -2.29
CA LYS A 84 -13.01 18.27 -2.43
C LYS A 84 -13.22 16.77 -2.54
N ASP A 85 -12.18 16.03 -2.88
CA ASP A 85 -12.27 14.60 -3.11
C ASP A 85 -10.93 13.94 -2.90
N SER A 86 -10.92 12.61 -3.01
CA SER A 86 -9.70 11.84 -2.84
C SER A 86 -8.68 12.09 -3.94
N GLU A 87 -9.10 12.51 -5.10
CA GLU A 87 -8.15 12.84 -6.16
C GLU A 87 -7.23 13.99 -5.73
N GLY A 88 -7.79 15.03 -5.12
CA GLY A 88 -6.99 16.14 -4.61
C GLY A 88 -6.00 15.69 -3.54
N VAL A 89 -6.45 14.83 -2.64
CA VAL A 89 -5.59 14.26 -1.60
C VAL A 89 -4.52 13.37 -2.21
N PHE A 90 -4.86 12.60 -3.22
CA PHE A 90 -3.89 11.76 -3.94
C PHE A 90 -2.78 12.63 -4.54
N GLN A 91 -3.12 13.73 -5.18
CA GLN A 91 -2.12 14.63 -5.76
C GLN A 91 -1.23 15.26 -4.69
N TYR A 92 -1.79 15.59 -3.53
CA TYR A 92 -1.01 16.08 -2.41
C TYR A 92 0.02 15.05 -1.97
N TYR A 93 -0.40 13.81 -1.74
CA TYR A 93 0.51 12.76 -1.31
C TYR A 93 1.53 12.41 -2.39
N LYS A 94 1.15 12.50 -3.66
CA LYS A 94 2.06 12.26 -4.74
C LYS A 94 3.25 13.23 -4.67
N LYS A 95 2.97 14.50 -4.41
CA LYS A 95 4.02 15.50 -4.27
C LYS A 95 4.80 15.33 -2.97
N LYS A 96 4.09 15.09 -1.88
CA LYS A 96 4.70 15.07 -0.55
C LYS A 96 5.56 13.83 -0.33
N ILE A 97 5.03 12.66 -0.68
CA ILE A 97 5.68 11.39 -0.41
C ILE A 97 6.55 10.93 -1.57
N PHE A 98 5.99 10.94 -2.76
CA PHE A 98 6.64 10.28 -3.90
C PHE A 98 7.65 11.18 -4.60
N ALA A 99 7.52 12.49 -4.49
CA ALA A 99 8.51 13.42 -5.01
C ALA A 99 9.45 13.96 -3.91
N GLY A 100 9.09 13.81 -2.64
CA GLY A 100 9.88 14.28 -1.51
C GLY A 100 10.56 13.15 -0.77
N LYS A 101 11.30 13.50 0.30
CA LYS A 101 12.02 12.52 1.11
C LYS A 101 11.52 12.49 2.54
N GLU A 102 10.34 13.01 2.77
CA GLU A 102 9.91 13.32 4.13
C GLU A 102 8.99 12.30 4.77
N ILE A 103 9.03 11.04 4.33
CA ILE A 103 8.17 10.04 4.95
C ILE A 103 9.02 8.95 5.59
N ASN A 104 8.58 8.50 6.76
CA ASN A 104 9.24 7.43 7.50
C ASN A 104 8.27 6.30 7.75
N LEU A 105 8.81 5.09 7.76
CA LEU A 105 8.06 3.90 8.14
C LEU A 105 8.38 3.57 9.59
N GLU A 106 7.37 3.12 10.32
CA GLU A 106 7.56 2.61 11.67
C GLU A 106 6.71 1.38 11.87
N LEU A 107 7.33 0.30 12.32
CA LEU A 107 6.63 -0.95 12.59
C LEU A 107 6.33 -1.03 14.08
N SER A 108 5.09 -1.37 14.44
CA SER A 108 4.69 -1.48 15.83
C SER A 108 5.46 -2.61 16.53
N PRO A 109 5.57 -2.58 17.88
CA PRO A 109 6.29 -3.64 18.60
C PRO A 109 5.74 -5.03 18.35
N ASP A 110 4.41 -5.17 18.18
CA ASP A 110 3.80 -6.47 17.90
C ASP A 110 3.84 -6.83 16.41
N LYS A 111 4.41 -5.94 15.57
CA LYS A 111 4.58 -6.13 14.12
C LYS A 111 3.27 -6.27 13.34
N ASN A 112 2.17 -5.79 13.90
CA ASN A 112 0.87 -5.87 13.24
C ASN A 112 0.44 -4.58 12.56
N ILE A 113 1.10 -3.47 12.85
CA ILE A 113 0.77 -2.16 12.29
C ILE A 113 2.04 -1.54 11.70
N MET A 114 1.94 -1.12 10.45
CA MET A 114 2.97 -0.32 9.81
C MET A 114 2.46 1.10 9.72
N SER A 115 3.21 2.06 10.24
CA SER A 115 2.82 3.47 10.20
C SER A 115 3.64 4.22 9.17
N LEU A 116 2.95 5.05 8.38
CA LEU A 116 3.59 6.03 7.51
C LEU A 116 3.54 7.35 8.25
N LYS A 117 4.70 7.88 8.60
CA LYS A 117 4.79 9.11 9.39
C LYS A 117 5.45 10.22 8.60
N TYR A 118 4.85 11.38 8.62
CA TYR A 118 5.45 12.56 8.01
C TYR A 118 5.03 13.81 8.80
N GLN A 119 5.74 14.89 8.56
CA GLN A 119 5.46 16.16 9.20
C GLN A 119 4.91 17.14 8.21
N LYS A 120 4.00 17.98 8.67
CA LYS A 120 3.45 19.05 7.87
C LYS A 120 3.49 20.35 8.65
N ILE A 121 3.80 21.44 7.97
CA ILE A 121 3.85 22.76 8.60
C ILE A 121 2.54 23.48 8.32
N VAL A 122 1.87 23.91 9.38
CA VAL A 122 0.63 24.66 9.30
C VAL A 122 0.72 25.83 10.25
N ASP A 123 0.57 27.03 9.73
CA ASP A 123 0.63 28.26 10.52
C ASP A 123 1.90 28.31 11.39
N GLU A 124 3.02 27.97 10.78
CA GLU A 124 4.34 27.97 11.40
C GLU A 124 4.54 26.87 12.46
N GLU A 125 3.56 26.01 12.65
CA GLU A 125 3.70 24.87 13.57
C GLU A 125 3.90 23.59 12.78
N THR A 126 4.74 22.70 13.33
CA THR A 126 4.98 21.40 12.74
C THR A 126 4.01 20.39 13.34
N ILE A 127 3.26 19.73 12.49
CA ILE A 127 2.29 18.74 12.91
C ILE A 127 2.71 17.38 12.39
N ASP A 128 2.69 16.38 13.28
CA ASP A 128 2.99 15.00 12.91
C ASP A 128 1.73 14.33 12.38
N VAL A 129 1.84 13.69 11.23
CA VAL A 129 0.73 12.93 10.64
C VAL A 129 1.14 11.48 10.56
N GLU A 130 0.23 10.61 10.94
CA GLU A 130 0.47 9.17 10.93
C GLU A 130 -0.68 8.45 10.22
N LEU A 131 -0.33 7.65 9.21
CA LEU A 131 -1.27 6.76 8.54
C LEU A 131 -0.95 5.34 8.98
N LYS A 132 -1.91 4.67 9.58
CA LYS A 132 -1.70 3.31 10.10
C LYS A 132 -2.24 2.28 9.11
N LEU A 133 -1.41 1.30 8.79
CA LEU A 133 -1.76 0.22 7.89
C LEU A 133 -1.76 -1.10 8.67
N LYS A 134 -2.76 -1.92 8.41
CA LYS A 134 -2.93 -3.18 9.12
C LYS A 134 -2.29 -4.33 8.36
N LYS A 135 -1.69 -5.26 9.09
CA LYS A 135 -1.07 -6.42 8.50
C LYS A 135 -2.11 -7.36 7.91
N LYS A 136 -1.82 -7.85 6.71
CA LYS A 136 -2.55 -8.95 6.09
C LYS A 136 -1.57 -9.99 5.61
N ILE A 137 -1.98 -11.24 5.69
CA ILE A 137 -1.16 -12.35 5.23
C ILE A 137 -1.46 -12.58 3.76
N SER A 138 -0.41 -12.74 2.96
CA SER A 138 -0.55 -12.97 1.53
C SER A 138 -1.29 -14.27 1.26
N ASN A 139 -2.02 -14.29 0.15
CA ASN A 139 -2.73 -15.48 -0.27
C ASN A 139 -1.72 -16.61 -0.49
N LYS A 140 -2.07 -17.83 -0.09
CA LYS A 140 -1.21 -18.99 -0.23
C LYS A 140 -0.79 -19.21 -1.67
N ASP A 141 -1.71 -19.03 -2.61
CA ASP A 141 -1.40 -19.21 -4.03
C ASP A 141 -0.41 -18.15 -4.52
N ASP A 142 -0.52 -16.93 -4.04
CA ASP A 142 0.43 -15.87 -4.41
C ASP A 142 1.82 -16.19 -3.88
N ILE A 143 1.91 -16.74 -2.68
CA ILE A 143 3.18 -17.13 -2.10
C ILE A 143 3.81 -18.26 -2.92
N VAL A 144 3.03 -19.25 -3.32
CA VAL A 144 3.50 -20.35 -4.14
C VAL A 144 4.00 -19.84 -5.48
N GLN A 145 3.28 -18.93 -6.13
CA GLN A 145 3.72 -18.35 -7.39
C GLN A 145 5.03 -17.59 -7.26
N ALA A 146 5.18 -16.81 -6.18
CA ALA A 146 6.41 -16.09 -5.93
C ALA A 146 7.59 -17.05 -5.74
N LEU A 147 7.37 -18.14 -5.01
CA LEU A 147 8.40 -19.16 -4.79
C LEU A 147 8.78 -19.84 -6.09
N MET A 148 7.83 -20.17 -6.93
CA MET A 148 8.09 -20.81 -8.22
C MET A 148 8.91 -19.91 -9.12
N THR A 149 8.61 -18.61 -9.15
CA THR A 149 9.36 -17.64 -9.93
C THR A 149 10.81 -17.55 -9.44
N GLU A 150 11.01 -17.54 -8.12
CA GLU A 150 12.34 -17.46 -7.55
C GLU A 150 13.15 -18.71 -7.89
N VAL A 151 12.54 -19.89 -7.81
CA VAL A 151 13.22 -21.15 -8.18
C VAL A 151 13.65 -21.12 -9.64
N GLU A 152 12.79 -20.63 -10.54
CA GLU A 152 13.14 -20.55 -11.95
C GLU A 152 14.32 -19.61 -12.20
N GLN A 153 14.36 -18.48 -11.51
CA GLN A 153 15.47 -17.54 -11.63
C GLN A 153 16.77 -18.15 -11.14
N LEU A 154 16.72 -18.89 -10.03
CA LEU A 154 17.90 -19.55 -9.49
C LEU A 154 18.41 -20.63 -10.44
N LYS A 155 17.52 -21.39 -11.07
CA LYS A 155 17.91 -22.40 -12.06
C LYS A 155 18.64 -21.77 -13.23
N LYS A 156 18.16 -20.64 -13.72
CA LYS A 156 18.81 -19.91 -14.80
C LYS A 156 20.21 -19.45 -14.41
N LYS A 157 20.37 -18.94 -13.19
CA LYS A 157 21.68 -18.51 -12.70
C LYS A 157 22.66 -19.69 -12.62
N ILE A 158 22.18 -20.81 -12.13
CA ILE A 158 23.04 -22.02 -12.04
C ILE A 158 23.49 -22.45 -13.41
N ASN A 159 22.60 -22.48 -14.41
CA ASN A 159 22.94 -22.87 -15.76
C ASN A 159 23.99 -21.95 -16.40
N ILE A 160 23.84 -20.64 -16.18
CA ILE A 160 24.80 -19.67 -16.67
C ILE A 160 26.17 -19.90 -16.03
N THR A 161 26.22 -20.14 -14.73
CA THR A 161 27.47 -20.42 -14.03
C THR A 161 28.13 -21.69 -14.53
N LYS A 162 27.34 -22.76 -14.77
CA LYS A 162 27.90 -24.02 -15.33
C LYS A 162 28.51 -23.78 -16.70
N LYS A 163 27.85 -23.03 -17.56
CA LYS A 163 28.40 -22.73 -18.89
C LYS A 163 29.72 -21.98 -18.79
N LYS A 164 29.82 -21.02 -17.86
CA LYS A 164 31.06 -20.29 -17.68
C LYS A 164 32.20 -21.17 -17.19
N LEU A 165 31.89 -22.12 -16.31
CA LEU A 165 32.93 -23.04 -15.80
C LEU A 165 33.40 -24.05 -16.83
N MET A 166 32.57 -24.37 -17.81
CA MET A 166 32.91 -25.34 -18.84
C MET A 166 33.71 -24.72 -19.98
N ASN A 167 33.77 -23.44 -20.07
CA ASN A 167 34.56 -22.73 -21.05
C ASN A 167 35.86 -22.23 -20.43
#